data_a5fe6e1ef4a54b4c163df1519aa99c26
#
_entry.id   a5fe6e1ef4a54b4c163df1519aa99c26
#
_cell.length_a   1.000
_cell.length_b   1.000
_cell.length_c   1.000
_cell.angle_alpha   90.00
_cell.angle_beta   90.00
_cell.angle_gamma   90.00
#
_symmetry.space_group_name_H-M   'P 1'
#
loop_
_entity.id
_entity.type
_entity.pdbx_description
1 polymer ?
#
loop_
_entity_poly.entity_id
_entity_poly.type
_entity_poly.pdbx_seq_one_letter_code
_entity_poly.pdbx_strand_id
1 'polypeptide(L)'
;MGLYERTLKILEDRRKNLIDGGINSIPSSFRRFSDDFIGVEQSTYYCVTSVTKGGKSQFASYAFIYNPILFAFYNRDKVRVKIFYFVLEETQERVMQRFMSYILYHLSKGKIRISPKDLRSSKNDKPLPEEVLEILRSSEYAEILKFFEDSIIFSTTANPTGIFKECQRYAEEHGTTHKKKSVYRGELGELKETDTFDYYVPDDPKEYKIAFIDHIGLIDTERGMNLKQSMDKLSEYLAKYLRNNYGFSPVIIQQQSFENESNDNFVSGRIRPSAQGLGDSKYIARDCNILLGLFSPFKFELETYKEYDITKFRDNIRFLEVLVNRDGEMGGLCPLFFDGAVCDFNELPLPSDKNGIARVYEYLKYIRMKEGKASLFIHIAEKRNKMSRYLHRWKRLSIFARFNNKKKVESKWLKY
;
A
#
# COMPACT_ATOMS: atom_id res chain seq x y z
N MET A 1 -13.35 13.00 -31.36
CA MET A 1 -11.89 12.94 -31.11
C MET A 1 -11.44 11.50 -31.30
N GLY A 2 -10.48 11.26 -32.21
CA GLY A 2 -9.92 9.94 -32.46
C GLY A 2 -9.10 9.40 -31.28
N LEU A 3 -8.78 8.09 -31.28
CA LEU A 3 -7.98 7.47 -30.20
C LEU A 3 -6.60 8.14 -30.05
N TYR A 4 -5.93 8.44 -31.17
CA TYR A 4 -4.63 9.10 -31.17
C TYR A 4 -4.70 10.48 -30.48
N GLU A 5 -5.65 11.32 -30.86
CA GLU A 5 -5.83 12.67 -30.31
C GLU A 5 -6.14 12.63 -28.80
N ARG A 6 -6.99 11.69 -28.35
CA ARG A 6 -7.28 11.48 -26.93
C ARG A 6 -6.04 11.07 -26.15
N THR A 7 -5.27 10.13 -26.70
CA THR A 7 -4.04 9.67 -26.06
C THR A 7 -3.01 10.78 -25.96
N LEU A 8 -2.82 11.55 -27.03
CA LEU A 8 -1.88 12.67 -27.02
C LEU A 8 -2.30 13.73 -25.98
N LYS A 9 -3.58 14.06 -25.90
CA LYS A 9 -4.11 14.98 -24.90
C LYS A 9 -3.85 14.49 -23.48
N ILE A 10 -4.05 13.19 -23.18
CA ILE A 10 -3.74 12.62 -21.86
C ILE A 10 -2.25 12.79 -21.52
N LEU A 11 -1.35 12.56 -22.47
CA LEU A 11 0.10 12.73 -22.25
C LEU A 11 0.46 14.20 -21.99
N GLU A 12 -0.14 15.12 -22.74
CA GLU A 12 0.05 16.56 -22.56
C GLU A 12 -0.48 17.05 -21.20
N ASP A 13 -1.68 16.58 -20.79
CA ASP A 13 -2.28 16.93 -19.52
C ASP A 13 -1.44 16.39 -18.34
N ARG A 14 -0.96 15.14 -18.40
CA ARG A 14 -0.06 14.55 -17.38
C ARG A 14 1.26 15.31 -17.30
N ARG A 15 1.84 15.65 -18.46
CA ARG A 15 3.09 16.45 -18.52
C ARG A 15 2.86 17.84 -17.92
N LYS A 16 1.78 18.52 -18.29
CA LYS A 16 1.42 19.84 -17.77
C LYS A 16 1.21 19.82 -16.27
N ASN A 17 0.47 18.82 -15.77
CA ASN A 17 0.24 18.65 -14.32
C ASN A 17 1.56 18.61 -13.51
N LEU A 18 2.59 17.90 -14.01
CA LEU A 18 3.90 17.87 -13.36
C LEU A 18 4.64 19.21 -13.45
N ILE A 19 4.56 19.93 -14.57
CA ILE A 19 5.16 21.26 -14.75
C ILE A 19 4.54 22.25 -13.78
N ASP A 20 3.22 22.20 -13.60
CA ASP A 20 2.46 23.06 -12.69
C ASP A 20 2.62 22.67 -11.21
N GLY A 21 3.47 21.67 -10.91
CA GLY A 21 3.76 21.22 -9.56
C GLY A 21 2.74 20.26 -8.96
N GLY A 22 1.86 19.69 -9.79
CA GLY A 22 0.97 18.58 -9.46
C GLY A 22 1.71 17.24 -9.38
N ILE A 23 0.96 16.16 -9.26
CA ILE A 23 1.48 14.79 -9.20
C ILE A 23 0.70 13.87 -10.15
N ASN A 24 1.36 12.84 -10.68
CA ASN A 24 0.72 11.77 -11.46
C ASN A 24 0.70 10.43 -10.72
N SER A 25 1.34 10.37 -9.55
CA SER A 25 1.28 9.23 -8.63
C SER A 25 1.44 9.73 -7.19
N ILE A 26 0.79 9.07 -6.23
CA ILE A 26 1.10 9.25 -4.81
C ILE A 26 2.41 8.51 -4.55
N PRO A 27 3.49 9.20 -4.12
CA PRO A 27 4.81 8.59 -4.08
C PRO A 27 4.91 7.46 -3.04
N SER A 28 5.66 6.44 -3.37
CA SER A 28 6.03 5.38 -2.43
C SER A 28 6.79 5.95 -1.23
N SER A 29 6.57 5.37 -0.05
CA SER A 29 7.38 5.66 1.14
C SER A 29 8.80 5.12 1.03
N PHE A 30 9.05 4.20 0.10
CA PHE A 30 10.32 3.52 -0.12
C PHE A 30 11.09 4.22 -1.23
N ARG A 31 11.97 5.14 -0.83
CA ARG A 31 12.63 6.05 -1.75
C ARG A 31 13.58 5.37 -2.72
N ARG A 32 14.38 4.40 -2.24
CA ARG A 32 15.33 3.67 -3.09
C ARG A 32 14.67 2.63 -3.96
N PHE A 33 13.46 2.26 -3.60
CA PHE A 33 12.62 1.32 -4.33
C PHE A 33 11.60 2.04 -5.23
N SER A 34 11.70 3.37 -5.35
CA SER A 34 10.74 4.18 -6.12
C SER A 34 10.82 3.96 -7.63
N ASP A 35 11.94 3.45 -8.14
CA ASP A 35 12.07 3.15 -9.57
C ASP A 35 11.37 1.82 -9.91
N ASP A 36 11.32 0.88 -8.96
CA ASP A 36 10.61 -0.40 -9.09
C ASP A 36 9.14 -0.30 -8.68
N PHE A 37 8.84 0.52 -7.66
CA PHE A 37 7.50 0.76 -7.12
C PHE A 37 7.33 2.24 -6.80
N ILE A 38 6.80 3.00 -7.75
CA ILE A 38 6.63 4.46 -7.65
C ILE A 38 5.62 4.88 -6.58
N GLY A 39 4.75 3.98 -6.13
CA GLY A 39 3.64 4.22 -5.22
C GLY A 39 2.28 3.95 -5.85
N VAL A 40 1.29 4.79 -5.58
CA VAL A 40 -0.08 4.58 -6.09
C VAL A 40 -0.34 5.46 -7.30
N GLU A 41 -0.57 4.84 -8.45
CA GLU A 41 -1.09 5.49 -9.66
C GLU A 41 -2.58 5.24 -9.82
N GLN A 42 -3.28 6.18 -10.44
CA GLN A 42 -4.66 5.94 -10.89
C GLN A 42 -4.69 4.84 -11.95
N SER A 43 -5.79 4.11 -12.02
CA SER A 43 -5.99 3.04 -13.01
C SER A 43 -4.92 1.95 -12.99
N THR A 44 -4.37 1.65 -11.81
CA THR A 44 -3.34 0.62 -11.64
C THR A 44 -3.80 -0.42 -10.63
N TYR A 45 -3.79 -1.68 -11.02
CA TYR A 45 -4.22 -2.80 -10.18
C TYR A 45 -3.03 -3.44 -9.48
N TYR A 46 -3.06 -3.41 -8.16
CA TYR A 46 -2.03 -3.94 -7.27
C TYR A 46 -2.47 -5.24 -6.60
N CYS A 47 -1.55 -6.17 -6.47
CA CYS A 47 -1.70 -7.33 -5.60
C CYS A 47 -0.54 -7.40 -4.62
N VAL A 48 -0.84 -7.64 -3.35
CA VAL A 48 0.16 -7.90 -2.30
C VAL A 48 0.04 -9.34 -1.85
N THR A 49 1.14 -10.07 -1.89
CA THR A 49 1.15 -11.47 -1.50
C THR A 49 2.27 -11.79 -0.51
N SER A 50 2.01 -12.76 0.35
CA SER A 50 2.97 -13.34 1.29
C SER A 50 2.42 -14.66 1.79
N VAL A 51 3.27 -15.44 2.42
CA VAL A 51 2.86 -16.59 3.23
C VAL A 51 2.00 -16.15 4.42
N THR A 52 1.30 -17.07 5.05
CA THR A 52 0.49 -16.81 6.26
C THR A 52 1.33 -16.11 7.32
N LYS A 53 0.78 -15.07 7.99
CA LYS A 53 1.49 -14.28 9.03
C LYS A 53 2.78 -13.59 8.55
N GLY A 54 3.00 -13.46 7.25
CA GLY A 54 4.17 -12.76 6.70
C GLY A 54 4.11 -11.22 6.83
N GLY A 55 2.97 -10.64 7.25
CA GLY A 55 2.78 -9.20 7.42
C GLY A 55 2.10 -8.50 6.23
N LYS A 56 1.51 -9.28 5.29
CA LYS A 56 0.90 -8.75 4.05
C LYS A 56 -0.14 -7.66 4.28
N SER A 57 -1.10 -7.89 5.21
CA SER A 57 -2.18 -6.92 5.51
C SER A 57 -1.62 -5.63 6.11
N GLN A 58 -0.62 -5.74 7.00
CA GLN A 58 0.03 -4.56 7.57
C GLN A 58 0.83 -3.78 6.52
N PHE A 59 1.54 -4.49 5.63
CA PHE A 59 2.26 -3.86 4.52
C PHE A 59 1.29 -3.17 3.55
N ALA A 60 0.22 -3.85 3.16
CA ALA A 60 -0.77 -3.27 2.26
C ALA A 60 -1.46 -2.05 2.90
N SER A 61 -1.84 -2.11 4.18
CA SER A 61 -2.39 -0.96 4.90
C SER A 61 -1.38 0.20 4.95
N TYR A 62 -0.10 -0.07 5.22
CA TYR A 62 0.94 0.95 5.24
C TYR A 62 1.12 1.62 3.87
N ALA A 63 1.26 0.81 2.80
CA ALA A 63 1.60 1.29 1.46
C ALA A 63 0.40 1.93 0.73
N PHE A 64 -0.83 1.39 0.91
CA PHE A 64 -2.00 1.75 0.12
C PHE A 64 -3.12 2.46 0.88
N ILE A 65 -3.00 2.56 2.22
CA ILE A 65 -3.96 3.31 3.05
C ILE A 65 -3.23 4.44 3.79
N TYR A 66 -2.28 4.12 4.67
CA TYR A 66 -1.67 5.11 5.57
C TYR A 66 -0.84 6.13 4.81
N ASN A 67 0.05 5.67 3.92
CA ASN A 67 0.88 6.56 3.12
C ASN A 67 0.05 7.47 2.18
N PRO A 68 -0.92 6.96 1.39
CA PRO A 68 -1.78 7.79 0.55
C PRO A 68 -2.58 8.83 1.34
N ILE A 69 -3.19 8.44 2.47
CA ILE A 69 -3.98 9.36 3.30
C ILE A 69 -3.10 10.44 3.91
N LEU A 70 -1.93 10.08 4.47
CA LEU A 70 -0.99 11.07 5.01
C LEU A 70 -0.46 12.00 3.93
N PHE A 71 -0.15 11.47 2.76
CA PHE A 71 0.28 12.30 1.65
C PHE A 71 -0.82 13.30 1.24
N ALA A 72 -2.07 12.85 1.12
CA ALA A 72 -3.20 13.70 0.80
C ALA A 72 -3.49 14.73 1.92
N PHE A 73 -3.37 14.33 3.18
CA PHE A 73 -3.53 15.25 4.33
C PHE A 73 -2.58 16.45 4.25
N TYR A 74 -1.33 16.22 3.88
CA TYR A 74 -0.33 17.28 3.75
C TYR A 74 -0.30 17.97 2.39
N ASN A 75 -1.06 17.49 1.38
CA ASN A 75 -1.08 18.00 0.01
C ASN A 75 -2.50 18.11 -0.53
N ARG A 76 -3.42 18.69 0.26
CA ARG A 76 -4.86 18.78 -0.05
C ARG A 76 -5.17 19.54 -1.34
N ASP A 77 -4.27 20.41 -1.78
CA ASP A 77 -4.36 21.16 -3.03
C ASP A 77 -4.02 20.31 -4.28
N LYS A 78 -3.26 19.22 -4.10
CA LYS A 78 -2.72 18.40 -5.18
C LYS A 78 -3.43 17.08 -5.38
N VAL A 79 -3.96 16.49 -4.32
CA VAL A 79 -4.51 15.14 -4.33
C VAL A 79 -5.63 14.97 -3.32
N ARG A 80 -6.63 14.21 -3.71
CA ARG A 80 -7.65 13.64 -2.83
C ARG A 80 -7.58 12.13 -2.91
N VAL A 81 -7.92 11.46 -1.82
CA VAL A 81 -7.92 10.00 -1.73
C VAL A 81 -9.27 9.54 -1.21
N LYS A 82 -9.88 8.59 -1.89
CA LYS A 82 -11.07 7.89 -1.45
C LYS A 82 -10.81 6.39 -1.51
N ILE A 83 -10.90 5.71 -0.37
CA ILE A 83 -10.61 4.29 -0.22
C ILE A 83 -11.90 3.54 0.11
N PHE A 84 -12.26 2.59 -0.72
CA PHE A 84 -13.30 1.62 -0.45
C PHE A 84 -12.65 0.42 0.24
N TYR A 85 -12.79 0.35 1.55
CA TYR A 85 -12.21 -0.73 2.34
C TYR A 85 -13.26 -1.80 2.59
N PHE A 86 -13.16 -2.91 1.86
CA PHE A 86 -13.97 -4.09 2.08
C PHE A 86 -13.40 -4.89 3.24
N VAL A 87 -14.05 -4.73 4.42
CA VAL A 87 -13.57 -5.27 5.70
C VAL A 87 -14.10 -6.69 5.86
N LEU A 88 -13.33 -7.68 5.36
CA LEU A 88 -13.75 -9.08 5.36
C LEU A 88 -13.23 -9.86 6.56
N GLU A 89 -12.10 -9.45 7.16
CA GLU A 89 -11.43 -10.21 8.22
C GLU A 89 -11.63 -9.61 9.62
N GLU A 90 -11.78 -8.30 9.74
CA GLU A 90 -11.79 -7.61 11.02
C GLU A 90 -12.81 -6.44 11.06
N THR A 91 -13.00 -5.82 12.23
CA THR A 91 -13.95 -4.70 12.36
C THR A 91 -13.30 -3.35 12.01
N GLN A 92 -14.14 -2.37 11.66
CA GLN A 92 -13.72 -0.99 11.36
C GLN A 92 -12.95 -0.37 12.53
N GLU A 93 -13.39 -0.64 13.77
CA GLU A 93 -12.75 -0.14 14.99
C GLU A 93 -11.33 -0.70 15.14
N ARG A 94 -11.07 -1.95 14.75
CA ARG A 94 -9.74 -2.53 14.77
C ARG A 94 -8.83 -1.90 13.72
N VAL A 95 -9.37 -1.61 12.55
CA VAL A 95 -8.63 -0.85 11.51
C VAL A 95 -8.27 0.53 12.02
N MET A 96 -9.22 1.26 12.61
CA MET A 96 -9.00 2.58 13.21
C MET A 96 -7.95 2.52 14.32
N GLN A 97 -8.02 1.54 15.23
CA GLN A 97 -7.04 1.38 16.32
C GLN A 97 -5.63 1.14 15.80
N ARG A 98 -5.46 0.41 14.70
CA ARG A 98 -4.15 0.25 14.06
C ARG A 98 -3.64 1.56 13.48
N PHE A 99 -4.52 2.32 12.86
CA PHE A 99 -4.15 3.65 12.36
C PHE A 99 -3.77 4.59 13.51
N MET A 100 -4.52 4.60 14.62
CA MET A 100 -4.17 5.35 15.82
C MET A 100 -2.78 4.98 16.35
N SER A 101 -2.46 3.69 16.44
CA SER A 101 -1.13 3.23 16.85
C SER A 101 -0.04 3.74 15.92
N TYR A 102 -0.28 3.65 14.60
CA TYR A 102 0.64 4.15 13.58
C TYR A 102 0.84 5.68 13.68
N ILE A 103 -0.24 6.45 13.81
CA ILE A 103 -0.19 7.91 13.90
C ILE A 103 0.49 8.39 15.18
N LEU A 104 0.21 7.77 16.33
CA LEU A 104 0.92 8.06 17.59
C LEU A 104 2.44 7.90 17.40
N TYR A 105 2.85 6.82 16.78
CA TYR A 105 4.26 6.55 16.51
C TYR A 105 4.84 7.52 15.48
N HIS A 106 4.13 7.74 14.37
CA HIS A 106 4.59 8.56 13.26
C HIS A 106 4.74 10.04 13.63
N LEU A 107 3.69 10.68 14.17
CA LEU A 107 3.71 12.09 14.55
C LEU A 107 4.65 12.35 15.71
N SER A 108 4.70 11.45 16.69
CA SER A 108 5.67 11.58 17.80
C SER A 108 7.13 11.29 17.38
N LYS A 109 7.37 10.97 16.10
CA LYS A 109 8.68 10.60 15.57
C LYS A 109 9.28 9.39 16.30
N GLY A 110 8.42 8.42 16.62
CA GLY A 110 8.77 7.18 17.30
C GLY A 110 8.91 7.27 18.82
N LYS A 111 8.50 8.38 19.44
CA LYS A 111 8.53 8.53 20.91
C LYS A 111 7.39 7.77 21.57
N ILE A 112 6.21 7.79 20.97
CA ILE A 112 5.02 7.10 21.48
C ILE A 112 4.83 5.83 20.65
N ARG A 113 5.12 4.68 21.26
CA ARG A 113 4.97 3.36 20.64
C ARG A 113 3.95 2.56 21.44
N ILE A 114 2.69 2.64 21.02
CA ILE A 114 1.55 1.97 21.64
C ILE A 114 0.94 1.01 20.61
N SER A 115 0.86 -0.27 20.96
CA SER A 115 0.25 -1.27 20.07
C SER A 115 -1.28 -1.18 20.11
N PRO A 116 -2.00 -1.72 19.10
CA PRO A 116 -3.46 -1.82 19.16
C PRO A 116 -3.99 -2.61 20.35
N LYS A 117 -3.21 -3.56 20.86
CA LYS A 117 -3.53 -4.33 22.10
C LYS A 117 -3.42 -3.43 23.33
N ASP A 118 -2.40 -2.57 23.39
CA ASP A 118 -2.23 -1.63 24.51
C ASP A 118 -3.29 -0.53 24.44
N LEU A 119 -3.66 -0.03 23.24
CA LEU A 119 -4.78 0.91 23.07
C LEU A 119 -6.10 0.36 23.62
N ARG A 120 -6.35 -0.92 23.46
CA ARG A 120 -7.56 -1.58 23.99
C ARG A 120 -7.47 -1.96 25.46
N SER A 121 -6.39 -1.63 26.16
CA SER A 121 -6.13 -2.11 27.53
C SER A 121 -6.31 -3.62 27.68
N SER A 122 -5.83 -4.39 26.68
CA SER A 122 -6.05 -5.86 26.64
C SER A 122 -5.33 -6.63 27.75
N LYS A 123 -4.42 -5.98 28.49
CA LYS A 123 -3.80 -6.52 29.69
C LYS A 123 -4.47 -5.97 30.92
N ASN A 124 -5.01 -6.83 31.77
CA ASN A 124 -5.79 -6.46 32.95
C ASN A 124 -5.03 -5.57 33.95
N ASP A 125 -3.71 -5.70 33.99
CA ASP A 125 -2.80 -4.97 34.90
C ASP A 125 -2.20 -3.70 34.26
N LYS A 126 -2.54 -3.42 32.98
CA LYS A 126 -1.97 -2.30 32.23
C LYS A 126 -3.05 -1.55 31.46
N PRO A 127 -3.80 -0.66 32.12
CA PRO A 127 -4.74 0.21 31.42
C PRO A 127 -4.00 1.19 30.49
N LEU A 128 -4.72 1.68 29.47
CA LEU A 128 -4.19 2.74 28.61
C LEU A 128 -3.93 4.00 29.46
N PRO A 129 -2.71 4.60 29.40
CA PRO A 129 -2.44 5.84 30.11
C PRO A 129 -3.34 6.98 29.65
N GLU A 130 -3.82 7.82 30.59
CA GLU A 130 -4.70 8.95 30.28
C GLU A 130 -4.01 9.94 29.34
N GLU A 131 -2.72 10.16 29.50
CA GLU A 131 -1.91 11.05 28.66
C GLU A 131 -2.00 10.65 27.17
N VAL A 132 -2.14 9.34 26.86
CA VAL A 132 -2.31 8.87 25.48
C VAL A 132 -3.68 9.25 24.95
N LEU A 133 -4.73 9.16 25.77
CA LEU A 133 -6.07 9.62 25.42
C LEU A 133 -6.12 11.13 25.19
N GLU A 134 -5.46 11.90 26.05
CA GLU A 134 -5.33 13.36 25.89
C GLU A 134 -4.63 13.72 24.58
N ILE A 135 -3.55 13.02 24.23
CA ILE A 135 -2.85 13.21 22.95
C ILE A 135 -3.79 12.91 21.79
N LEU A 136 -4.51 11.78 21.81
CA LEU A 136 -5.46 11.42 20.75
C LEU A 136 -6.62 12.41 20.60
N ARG A 137 -7.02 13.07 21.70
CA ARG A 137 -8.05 14.15 21.71
C ARG A 137 -7.50 15.50 21.29
N SER A 138 -6.19 15.69 21.26
CA SER A 138 -5.59 16.96 20.86
C SER A 138 -5.95 17.31 19.40
N SER A 139 -6.01 18.61 19.09
CA SER A 139 -6.46 19.08 17.77
C SER A 139 -5.62 18.50 16.61
N GLU A 140 -4.31 18.38 16.79
CA GLU A 140 -3.39 17.84 15.78
C GLU A 140 -3.71 16.39 15.42
N TYR A 141 -3.95 15.54 16.45
CA TYR A 141 -4.28 14.13 16.22
C TYR A 141 -5.72 13.95 15.77
N ALA A 142 -6.65 14.69 16.36
CA ALA A 142 -8.06 14.61 16.01
C ALA A 142 -8.31 15.00 14.55
N GLU A 143 -7.63 16.02 14.03
CA GLU A 143 -7.76 16.44 12.64
C GLU A 143 -7.33 15.34 11.66
N ILE A 144 -6.19 14.70 11.90
CA ILE A 144 -5.70 13.65 11.01
C ILE A 144 -6.54 12.37 11.12
N LEU A 145 -7.03 12.04 12.33
CA LEU A 145 -7.92 10.88 12.51
C LEU A 145 -9.26 11.09 11.83
N LYS A 146 -9.82 12.30 11.89
CA LYS A 146 -11.03 12.64 11.15
C LYS A 146 -10.80 12.61 9.64
N PHE A 147 -9.68 13.15 9.16
CA PHE A 147 -9.33 13.08 7.74
C PHE A 147 -9.21 11.63 7.26
N PHE A 148 -8.66 10.73 8.10
CA PHE A 148 -8.62 9.30 7.81
C PHE A 148 -10.03 8.72 7.68
N GLU A 149 -10.91 9.01 8.62
CA GLU A 149 -12.31 8.56 8.60
C GLU A 149 -13.04 9.07 7.35
N ASP A 150 -12.90 10.35 7.03
CA ASP A 150 -13.52 10.98 5.85
C ASP A 150 -12.98 10.43 4.52
N SER A 151 -11.76 9.89 4.51
CA SER A 151 -11.11 9.33 3.32
C SER A 151 -11.50 7.88 3.04
N ILE A 152 -12.11 7.17 4.00
CA ILE A 152 -12.43 5.74 3.87
C ILE A 152 -13.94 5.51 3.88
N ILE A 153 -14.40 4.72 2.94
CA ILE A 153 -15.73 4.10 2.95
C ILE A 153 -15.54 2.65 3.36
N PHE A 154 -15.96 2.32 4.57
CA PHE A 154 -15.96 0.94 5.04
C PHE A 154 -17.18 0.20 4.51
N SER A 155 -16.98 -0.99 3.95
CA SER A 155 -18.05 -1.86 3.48
C SER A 155 -17.84 -3.29 3.99
N THR A 156 -18.94 -3.96 4.31
CA THR A 156 -18.98 -5.40 4.64
C THR A 156 -19.45 -6.25 3.47
N THR A 157 -19.65 -5.64 2.31
CA THR A 157 -20.00 -6.38 1.09
C THR A 157 -18.86 -7.31 0.71
N ALA A 158 -19.17 -8.60 0.61
CA ALA A 158 -18.17 -9.64 0.37
C ALA A 158 -18.30 -10.32 -1.00
N ASN A 159 -19.43 -10.17 -1.70
CA ASN A 159 -19.59 -10.81 -3.00
C ASN A 159 -19.05 -9.96 -4.16
N PRO A 160 -18.47 -10.56 -5.20
CA PRO A 160 -17.85 -9.87 -6.33
C PRO A 160 -18.72 -8.81 -7.00
N THR A 161 -20.00 -9.15 -7.29
CA THR A 161 -20.91 -8.20 -7.94
C THR A 161 -21.27 -7.03 -7.06
N GLY A 162 -21.44 -7.25 -5.74
CA GLY A 162 -21.71 -6.19 -4.78
C GLY A 162 -20.53 -5.22 -4.66
N ILE A 163 -19.32 -5.74 -4.50
CA ILE A 163 -18.07 -4.95 -4.45
C ILE A 163 -17.97 -4.05 -5.69
N PHE A 164 -18.15 -4.65 -6.86
CA PHE A 164 -18.13 -3.90 -8.13
C PHE A 164 -19.19 -2.81 -8.16
N LYS A 165 -20.46 -3.13 -7.83
CA LYS A 165 -21.57 -2.17 -7.89
C LYS A 165 -21.43 -1.00 -6.92
N GLU A 166 -20.88 -1.22 -5.72
CA GLU A 166 -20.62 -0.11 -4.79
C GLU A 166 -19.61 0.88 -5.35
N CYS A 167 -18.50 0.38 -5.89
CA CYS A 167 -17.48 1.24 -6.51
C CYS A 167 -18.03 1.93 -7.78
N GLN A 168 -18.77 1.20 -8.61
CA GLN A 168 -19.40 1.75 -9.81
C GLN A 168 -20.37 2.89 -9.47
N ARG A 169 -21.26 2.69 -8.51
CA ARG A 169 -22.22 3.71 -8.08
C ARG A 169 -21.52 4.99 -7.65
N TYR A 170 -20.48 4.88 -6.83
CA TYR A 170 -19.69 6.04 -6.45
C TYR A 170 -19.08 6.76 -7.66
N ALA A 171 -18.52 6.02 -8.61
CA ALA A 171 -17.99 6.62 -9.82
C ALA A 171 -19.06 7.37 -10.62
N GLU A 172 -20.24 6.78 -10.76
CA GLU A 172 -21.37 7.39 -11.48
C GLU A 172 -21.96 8.61 -10.76
N GLU A 173 -21.86 8.69 -9.44
CA GLU A 173 -22.24 9.84 -8.61
C GLU A 173 -21.21 10.97 -8.63
N HIS A 174 -19.93 10.67 -8.99
CA HIS A 174 -18.79 11.60 -8.95
C HIS A 174 -18.09 11.72 -10.30
N GLY A 175 -18.88 11.63 -11.38
CA GLY A 175 -18.38 11.78 -12.73
C GLY A 175 -19.41 11.40 -13.78
N THR A 176 -19.02 11.59 -15.03
CA THR A 176 -19.91 11.35 -16.17
C THR A 176 -19.47 10.15 -16.99
N THR A 177 -20.35 9.14 -17.11
CA THR A 177 -20.15 8.01 -18.00
C THR A 177 -20.70 8.33 -19.38
N HIS A 178 -19.83 8.36 -20.37
CA HIS A 178 -20.21 8.52 -21.78
C HIS A 178 -20.47 7.16 -22.40
N LYS A 179 -21.56 7.07 -23.19
CA LYS A 179 -21.98 5.85 -23.89
C LYS A 179 -21.95 6.05 -25.38
N LYS A 180 -21.73 4.97 -26.11
CA LYS A 180 -21.84 4.93 -27.58
C LYS A 180 -22.84 3.87 -28.00
N LYS A 181 -23.48 4.09 -29.12
CA LYS A 181 -24.35 3.10 -29.72
C LYS A 181 -23.52 1.99 -30.35
N SER A 182 -23.82 0.77 -30.02
CA SER A 182 -23.24 -0.43 -30.61
C SER A 182 -24.35 -1.30 -31.16
N VAL A 183 -24.10 -1.89 -32.33
CA VAL A 183 -25.04 -2.79 -32.98
C VAL A 183 -24.60 -4.22 -32.76
N TYR A 184 -25.50 -5.08 -32.33
CA TYR A 184 -25.25 -6.51 -32.18
C TYR A 184 -26.35 -7.32 -32.85
N ARG A 185 -26.06 -8.57 -33.22
CA ARG A 185 -27.05 -9.50 -33.71
C ARG A 185 -27.74 -10.19 -32.54
N GLY A 186 -29.07 -10.06 -32.48
CA GLY A 186 -29.90 -10.81 -31.56
C GLY A 186 -29.98 -12.29 -31.93
N GLU A 187 -30.61 -13.09 -31.08
CA GLU A 187 -30.71 -14.58 -31.25
C GLU A 187 -31.44 -14.98 -32.54
N LEU A 188 -32.35 -14.16 -33.05
CA LEU A 188 -33.10 -14.37 -34.30
C LEU A 188 -32.43 -13.74 -35.53
N GLY A 189 -31.18 -13.23 -35.37
CA GLY A 189 -30.40 -12.66 -36.46
C GLY A 189 -30.73 -11.18 -36.76
N GLU A 190 -31.65 -10.55 -36.03
CA GLU A 190 -31.99 -9.13 -36.12
C GLU A 190 -30.84 -8.27 -35.59
N LEU A 191 -30.65 -7.08 -36.20
CA LEU A 191 -29.72 -6.07 -35.70
C LEU A 191 -30.40 -5.27 -34.60
N LYS A 192 -29.80 -5.30 -33.39
CA LYS A 192 -30.24 -4.51 -32.23
C LYS A 192 -29.20 -3.46 -31.86
N GLU A 193 -29.66 -2.27 -31.57
CA GLU A 193 -28.82 -1.22 -31.00
C GLU A 193 -28.84 -1.31 -29.47
N THR A 194 -27.68 -1.10 -28.85
CA THR A 194 -27.56 -0.95 -27.42
C THR A 194 -26.54 0.13 -27.08
N ASP A 195 -26.75 0.80 -25.96
CA ASP A 195 -25.79 1.73 -25.44
C ASP A 195 -24.68 0.95 -24.68
N THR A 196 -23.45 1.09 -25.15
CA THR A 196 -22.27 0.50 -24.52
C THR A 196 -21.39 1.59 -23.91
N PHE A 197 -20.62 1.26 -22.88
CA PHE A 197 -19.63 2.14 -22.28
C PHE A 197 -18.66 2.64 -23.37
N ASP A 198 -18.37 3.93 -23.37
CA ASP A 198 -17.33 4.52 -24.21
C ASP A 198 -16.15 5.01 -23.36
N TYR A 199 -16.37 6.00 -22.50
CA TYR A 199 -15.37 6.49 -21.55
C TYR A 199 -16.03 7.16 -20.34
N TYR A 200 -15.23 7.40 -19.30
CA TYR A 200 -15.65 8.06 -18.08
C TYR A 200 -14.81 9.30 -17.83
N VAL A 201 -15.44 10.36 -17.35
CA VAL A 201 -14.79 11.60 -16.94
C VAL A 201 -15.10 11.84 -15.46
N PRO A 202 -14.11 11.77 -14.55
CA PRO A 202 -14.34 12.10 -13.15
C PRO A 202 -14.58 13.60 -12.97
N ASP A 203 -15.43 13.98 -12.02
CA ASP A 203 -15.64 15.38 -11.63
C ASP A 203 -14.37 15.99 -11.05
N ASP A 204 -13.60 15.16 -10.34
CA ASP A 204 -12.30 15.54 -9.79
C ASP A 204 -11.17 14.63 -10.30
N PRO A 205 -10.36 15.08 -11.27
CA PRO A 205 -9.25 14.30 -11.80
C PRO A 205 -8.10 14.10 -10.80
N LYS A 206 -8.07 14.83 -9.66
CA LYS A 206 -7.07 14.70 -8.61
C LYS A 206 -7.46 13.64 -7.55
N GLU A 207 -8.64 13.03 -7.66
CA GLU A 207 -9.09 12.00 -6.74
C GLU A 207 -8.54 10.63 -7.12
N TYR A 208 -7.81 10.01 -6.18
CA TYR A 208 -7.32 8.63 -6.25
C TYR A 208 -8.33 7.71 -5.58
N LYS A 209 -9.06 6.93 -6.37
CA LYS A 209 -10.05 5.96 -5.89
C LYS A 209 -9.41 4.60 -5.74
N ILE A 210 -9.31 4.09 -4.51
CA ILE A 210 -8.67 2.82 -4.18
C ILE A 210 -9.73 1.82 -3.73
N ALA A 211 -9.86 0.67 -4.39
CA ALA A 211 -10.69 -0.44 -3.94
C ALA A 211 -9.79 -1.45 -3.22
N PHE A 212 -9.85 -1.48 -1.88
CA PHE A 212 -8.95 -2.26 -1.03
C PHE A 212 -9.68 -3.48 -0.44
N ILE A 213 -9.21 -4.69 -0.78
CA ILE A 213 -9.81 -5.96 -0.39
C ILE A 213 -8.81 -6.78 0.44
N ASP A 214 -9.05 -6.91 1.76
CA ASP A 214 -8.24 -7.67 2.70
C ASP A 214 -9.06 -8.80 3.34
N HIS A 215 -8.88 -10.05 2.93
CA HIS A 215 -8.16 -10.57 1.76
C HIS A 215 -9.14 -11.33 0.85
N ILE A 216 -8.77 -11.52 -0.41
CA ILE A 216 -9.68 -12.07 -1.43
C ILE A 216 -10.18 -13.48 -1.11
N GLY A 217 -9.46 -14.27 -0.31
CA GLY A 217 -9.89 -15.60 0.11
C GLY A 217 -11.11 -15.62 1.06
N LEU A 218 -11.56 -14.45 1.52
CA LEU A 218 -12.73 -14.30 2.41
C LEU A 218 -13.97 -13.75 1.71
N ILE A 219 -13.94 -13.60 0.38
CA ILE A 219 -15.13 -13.18 -0.35
C ILE A 219 -16.20 -14.26 -0.36
N ASP A 220 -17.44 -13.84 -0.45
CA ASP A 220 -18.57 -14.75 -0.64
C ASP A 220 -18.60 -15.32 -2.04
N THR A 221 -19.01 -16.58 -2.15
CA THR A 221 -19.25 -17.19 -3.45
C THR A 221 -20.54 -16.65 -4.07
N GLU A 222 -20.54 -16.44 -5.39
CA GLU A 222 -21.75 -16.11 -6.11
C GLU A 222 -22.55 -17.36 -6.50
N ARG A 223 -23.84 -17.16 -6.74
CA ARG A 223 -24.74 -18.25 -7.09
C ARG A 223 -24.22 -19.07 -8.26
N GLY A 224 -24.04 -20.35 -8.05
CA GLY A 224 -23.55 -21.29 -9.08
C GLY A 224 -22.04 -21.26 -9.30
N MET A 225 -21.28 -20.55 -8.47
CA MET A 225 -19.81 -20.47 -8.53
C MET A 225 -19.16 -21.04 -7.27
N ASN A 226 -18.01 -21.64 -7.42
CA ASN A 226 -17.14 -21.93 -6.29
C ASN A 226 -16.28 -20.69 -5.92
N LEU A 227 -15.52 -20.77 -4.82
CA LEU A 227 -14.69 -19.65 -4.34
C LEU A 227 -13.71 -19.19 -5.41
N LYS A 228 -12.99 -20.10 -6.06
CA LYS A 228 -12.04 -19.77 -7.12
C LYS A 228 -12.70 -19.01 -8.27
N GLN A 229 -13.86 -19.48 -8.75
CA GLN A 229 -14.61 -18.81 -9.82
C GLN A 229 -15.07 -17.40 -9.39
N SER A 230 -15.49 -17.24 -8.13
CA SER A 230 -15.86 -15.94 -7.58
C SER A 230 -14.65 -15.00 -7.47
N MET A 231 -13.48 -15.50 -7.07
CA MET A 231 -12.23 -14.74 -7.06
C MET A 231 -11.83 -14.31 -8.48
N ASP A 232 -11.91 -15.20 -9.45
CA ASP A 232 -11.60 -14.92 -10.85
C ASP A 232 -12.55 -13.83 -11.40
N LYS A 233 -13.85 -13.93 -11.10
CA LYS A 233 -14.86 -12.94 -11.46
C LYS A 233 -14.59 -11.57 -10.82
N LEU A 234 -14.24 -11.55 -9.52
CA LEU A 234 -13.87 -10.30 -8.85
C LEU A 234 -12.65 -9.68 -9.53
N SER A 235 -11.59 -10.45 -9.79
CA SER A 235 -10.40 -9.94 -10.46
C SER A 235 -10.73 -9.37 -11.85
N GLU A 236 -11.60 -10.02 -12.60
CA GLU A 236 -12.09 -9.52 -13.89
C GLU A 236 -12.82 -8.18 -13.74
N TYR A 237 -13.73 -8.04 -12.76
CA TYR A 237 -14.44 -6.80 -12.48
C TYR A 237 -13.50 -5.67 -12.10
N LEU A 238 -12.52 -5.95 -11.25
CA LEU A 238 -11.52 -4.99 -10.83
C LEU A 238 -10.65 -4.52 -12.00
N ALA A 239 -10.19 -5.45 -12.84
CA ALA A 239 -9.30 -5.15 -13.96
C ALA A 239 -10.03 -4.49 -15.13
N LYS A 240 -11.11 -5.11 -15.64
CA LYS A 240 -11.78 -4.66 -16.88
C LYS A 240 -12.67 -3.46 -16.67
N TYR A 241 -13.34 -3.38 -15.51
CA TYR A 241 -14.34 -2.34 -15.31
C TYR A 241 -13.87 -1.26 -14.35
N LEU A 242 -13.47 -1.59 -13.13
CA LEU A 242 -13.09 -0.55 -12.16
C LEU A 242 -11.82 0.18 -12.58
N ARG A 243 -10.77 -0.56 -12.91
CA ARG A 243 -9.52 0.03 -13.38
C ARG A 243 -9.67 0.73 -14.71
N ASN A 244 -10.11 -0.02 -15.75
CA ASN A 244 -10.06 0.49 -17.13
C ASN A 244 -11.15 1.52 -17.41
N ASN A 245 -12.36 1.35 -16.84
CA ASN A 245 -13.48 2.21 -17.15
C ASN A 245 -13.58 3.40 -16.19
N TYR A 246 -13.42 3.15 -14.87
CA TYR A 246 -13.72 4.16 -13.84
C TYR A 246 -12.49 4.74 -13.17
N GLY A 247 -11.28 4.33 -13.57
CA GLY A 247 -10.03 4.90 -13.05
C GLY A 247 -9.70 4.52 -11.60
N PHE A 248 -10.29 3.45 -11.07
CA PHE A 248 -9.91 2.93 -9.76
C PHE A 248 -8.52 2.30 -9.77
N SER A 249 -7.90 2.30 -8.61
CA SER A 249 -6.69 1.54 -8.33
C SER A 249 -7.03 0.40 -7.36
N PRO A 250 -7.41 -0.79 -7.87
CA PRO A 250 -7.69 -1.93 -7.01
C PRO A 250 -6.44 -2.40 -6.28
N VAL A 251 -6.60 -2.77 -5.01
CA VAL A 251 -5.56 -3.38 -4.17
C VAL A 251 -6.13 -4.65 -3.57
N ILE A 252 -5.59 -5.78 -3.98
CA ILE A 252 -5.96 -7.09 -3.42
C ILE A 252 -4.83 -7.63 -2.57
N ILE A 253 -5.21 -8.22 -1.45
CA ILE A 253 -4.32 -9.04 -0.64
C ILE A 253 -4.64 -10.50 -0.92
N GLN A 254 -3.64 -11.26 -1.34
CA GLN A 254 -3.76 -12.70 -1.57
C GLN A 254 -2.67 -13.48 -0.87
N GLN A 255 -3.04 -14.61 -0.29
CA GLN A 255 -2.11 -15.50 0.38
C GLN A 255 -1.40 -16.41 -0.63
N GLN A 256 -0.12 -16.71 -0.35
CA GLN A 256 0.58 -17.79 -1.05
C GLN A 256 -0.02 -19.14 -0.65
N SER A 257 0.02 -20.11 -1.57
CA SER A 257 -0.39 -21.49 -1.29
C SER A 257 0.40 -22.08 -0.11
N PHE A 258 -0.26 -22.91 0.69
CA PHE A 258 0.40 -23.67 1.75
C PHE A 258 1.51 -24.59 1.23
N GLU A 259 1.44 -25.03 -0.03
CA GLU A 259 2.51 -25.80 -0.67
C GLU A 259 3.86 -25.06 -0.65
N ASN A 260 3.85 -23.71 -0.71
CA ASN A 260 5.06 -22.89 -0.61
C ASN A 260 5.73 -22.99 0.77
N GLU A 261 5.02 -23.47 1.79
CA GLU A 261 5.54 -23.70 3.14
C GLU A 261 5.95 -25.18 3.38
N SER A 262 5.90 -26.03 2.33
CA SER A 262 6.29 -27.45 2.43
C SER A 262 7.78 -27.63 2.62
N ASN A 263 8.17 -28.75 3.27
CA ASN A 263 9.58 -29.11 3.46
C ASN A 263 10.33 -29.23 2.12
N ASP A 264 9.69 -29.72 1.05
CA ASP A 264 10.30 -29.86 -0.27
C ASP A 264 10.66 -28.49 -0.87
N ASN A 265 9.78 -27.51 -0.70
CA ASN A 265 10.05 -26.13 -1.12
C ASN A 265 11.11 -25.47 -0.24
N PHE A 266 11.14 -25.78 1.05
CA PHE A 266 12.19 -25.31 1.95
C PHE A 266 13.57 -25.84 1.52
N VAL A 267 13.70 -27.14 1.32
CA VAL A 267 14.96 -27.80 0.89
C VAL A 267 15.40 -27.29 -0.49
N SER A 268 14.46 -27.07 -1.41
CA SER A 268 14.76 -26.55 -2.76
C SER A 268 14.93 -25.02 -2.82
N GLY A 269 14.83 -24.30 -1.70
CA GLY A 269 14.93 -22.84 -1.64
C GLY A 269 13.74 -22.09 -2.28
N ARG A 270 12.63 -22.76 -2.57
CA ARG A 270 11.42 -22.20 -3.21
C ARG A 270 10.39 -21.65 -2.23
N ILE A 271 10.83 -21.13 -1.10
CA ILE A 271 9.97 -20.59 -0.04
C ILE A 271 9.59 -19.12 -0.22
N ARG A 272 10.19 -18.45 -1.21
CA ARG A 272 9.89 -17.05 -1.50
C ARG A 272 8.53 -16.90 -2.18
N PRO A 273 7.81 -15.79 -1.93
CA PRO A 273 6.62 -15.48 -2.71
C PRO A 273 6.90 -15.47 -4.21
N SER A 274 5.97 -15.97 -4.99
CA SER A 274 6.05 -16.00 -6.45
C SER A 274 4.67 -15.81 -7.08
N ALA A 275 4.62 -15.41 -8.34
CA ALA A 275 3.36 -15.31 -9.07
C ALA A 275 2.66 -16.68 -9.24
N GLN A 276 3.45 -17.76 -9.37
CA GLN A 276 2.93 -19.14 -9.48
C GLN A 276 2.47 -19.69 -8.14
N GLY A 277 3.02 -19.18 -7.03
CA GLY A 277 2.69 -19.59 -5.67
C GLY A 277 1.42 -18.95 -5.11
N LEU A 278 0.72 -18.11 -5.86
CA LEU A 278 -0.58 -17.59 -5.43
C LEU A 278 -1.54 -18.75 -5.17
N GLY A 279 -2.16 -18.76 -3.96
CA GLY A 279 -3.20 -19.71 -3.60
C GLY A 279 -4.47 -19.46 -4.42
N ASP A 280 -5.35 -20.45 -4.45
CA ASP A 280 -6.71 -20.45 -5.02
C ASP A 280 -6.86 -19.89 -6.44
N SER A 281 -6.47 -18.64 -6.73
CA SER A 281 -6.56 -18.04 -8.06
C SER A 281 -5.22 -17.49 -8.55
N LYS A 282 -4.75 -18.01 -9.69
CA LYS A 282 -3.58 -17.48 -10.41
C LYS A 282 -3.96 -16.39 -11.43
N TYR A 283 -5.26 -16.19 -11.67
CA TYR A 283 -5.73 -15.14 -12.59
C TYR A 283 -5.38 -13.73 -12.11
N ILE A 284 -5.30 -13.53 -10.78
CA ILE A 284 -4.93 -12.24 -10.20
C ILE A 284 -3.54 -11.80 -10.63
N ALA A 285 -2.55 -12.72 -10.64
CA ALA A 285 -1.20 -12.39 -11.15
C ALA A 285 -1.21 -12.00 -12.63
N ARG A 286 -2.15 -12.55 -13.40
CA ARG A 286 -2.36 -12.19 -14.80
C ARG A 286 -3.05 -10.84 -14.97
N ASP A 287 -3.98 -10.49 -14.09
CA ASP A 287 -4.84 -9.32 -14.24
C ASP A 287 -4.26 -8.06 -13.60
N CYS A 288 -3.48 -8.18 -12.52
CA CYS A 288 -2.83 -7.04 -11.87
C CYS A 288 -1.71 -6.42 -12.74
N ASN A 289 -1.46 -5.14 -12.52
CA ASN A 289 -0.32 -4.43 -13.12
C ASN A 289 0.95 -4.69 -12.33
N ILE A 290 0.84 -4.67 -11.00
CA ILE A 290 1.97 -4.83 -10.09
C ILE A 290 1.62 -5.90 -9.05
N LEU A 291 2.46 -6.92 -8.93
CA LEU A 291 2.42 -7.93 -7.88
C LEU A 291 3.61 -7.76 -6.96
N LEU A 292 3.35 -7.43 -5.71
CA LEU A 292 4.35 -7.26 -4.66
C LEU A 292 4.39 -8.51 -3.77
N GLY A 293 5.56 -9.11 -3.64
CA GLY A 293 5.82 -10.24 -2.74
C GLY A 293 6.54 -9.80 -1.49
N LEU A 294 5.95 -10.08 -0.32
CA LEU A 294 6.58 -9.78 0.97
C LEU A 294 7.07 -11.07 1.62
N PHE A 295 8.38 -11.19 1.80
CA PHE A 295 9.02 -12.37 2.38
C PHE A 295 9.50 -12.13 3.81
N SER A 296 9.20 -13.07 4.72
CA SER A 296 9.69 -13.09 6.10
C SER A 296 10.64 -14.28 6.30
N PRO A 297 11.97 -14.07 6.23
CA PRO A 297 12.91 -15.18 6.42
C PRO A 297 12.89 -15.76 7.83
N PHE A 298 12.55 -14.95 8.85
CA PHE A 298 12.43 -15.40 10.23
C PHE A 298 11.36 -16.48 10.42
N LYS A 299 10.26 -16.40 9.66
CA LYS A 299 9.20 -17.43 9.71
C LYS A 299 9.70 -18.82 9.28
N PHE A 300 10.70 -18.87 8.43
CA PHE A 300 11.34 -20.09 7.94
C PHE A 300 12.62 -20.43 8.72
N GLU A 301 12.84 -19.81 9.86
CA GLU A 301 13.99 -20.04 10.75
C GLU A 301 15.34 -19.89 10.04
N LEU A 302 15.40 -19.06 8.98
CA LEU A 302 16.65 -18.79 8.29
C LEU A 302 17.56 -17.94 9.18
N GLU A 303 18.81 -18.39 9.35
CA GLU A 303 19.82 -17.63 10.08
C GLU A 303 20.33 -16.44 9.26
N THR A 304 20.42 -16.62 7.93
CA THR A 304 20.89 -15.59 7.00
C THR A 304 20.00 -15.52 5.74
N TYR A 305 19.84 -14.33 5.18
CA TYR A 305 19.18 -14.15 3.90
C TYR A 305 19.67 -12.86 3.22
N LYS A 306 20.12 -12.94 1.95
CA LYS A 306 20.56 -11.76 1.18
C LYS A 306 21.54 -10.88 1.95
N GLU A 307 22.64 -11.44 2.45
CA GLU A 307 23.69 -10.76 3.23
C GLU A 307 23.23 -10.24 4.62
N TYR A 308 21.99 -10.49 5.03
CA TYR A 308 21.46 -10.13 6.33
C TYR A 308 21.52 -11.29 7.31
N ASP A 309 22.01 -11.04 8.53
CA ASP A 309 21.91 -11.93 9.68
C ASP A 309 20.51 -11.76 10.30
N ILE A 310 19.62 -12.69 10.01
CA ILE A 310 18.21 -12.65 10.40
C ILE A 310 18.06 -12.78 11.92
N THR A 311 18.99 -13.46 12.58
CA THR A 311 18.95 -13.65 14.04
C THR A 311 19.03 -12.31 14.80
N LYS A 312 19.67 -11.30 14.19
CA LYS A 312 19.74 -9.94 14.73
C LYS A 312 18.46 -9.14 14.56
N PHE A 313 17.60 -9.48 13.63
CA PHE A 313 16.32 -8.82 13.42
C PHE A 313 15.16 -9.57 14.04
N ARG A 314 15.24 -10.89 14.12
CA ARG A 314 14.11 -11.77 14.44
C ARG A 314 12.96 -11.48 13.50
N ASP A 315 11.73 -11.26 14.00
CA ASP A 315 10.55 -10.97 13.19
C ASP A 315 10.47 -9.51 12.67
N ASN A 316 11.50 -8.68 12.92
CA ASN A 316 11.51 -7.28 12.50
C ASN A 316 12.13 -7.04 11.12
N ILE A 317 12.29 -8.07 10.28
CA ILE A 317 12.80 -7.89 8.91
C ILE A 317 11.84 -8.50 7.89
N ARG A 318 11.68 -7.77 6.79
CA ARG A 318 10.93 -8.22 5.61
C ARG A 318 11.72 -7.89 4.36
N PHE A 319 11.48 -8.65 3.31
CA PHE A 319 12.02 -8.38 1.98
C PHE A 319 10.85 -8.23 1.01
N LEU A 320 10.77 -7.06 0.40
CA LEU A 320 9.77 -6.74 -0.61
C LEU A 320 10.39 -6.93 -1.99
N GLU A 321 9.71 -7.65 -2.86
CA GLU A 321 10.12 -7.89 -4.25
C GLU A 321 8.97 -7.55 -5.20
N VAL A 322 9.27 -7.01 -6.38
CA VAL A 322 8.30 -6.85 -7.48
C VAL A 322 8.30 -8.14 -8.29
N LEU A 323 7.25 -8.93 -8.13
CA LEU A 323 7.10 -10.24 -8.77
C LEU A 323 6.50 -10.14 -10.18
N VAL A 324 5.66 -9.13 -10.42
CA VAL A 324 5.10 -8.78 -11.72
C VAL A 324 5.08 -7.26 -11.82
N ASN A 325 5.55 -6.73 -12.93
CA ASN A 325 5.40 -5.32 -13.32
C ASN A 325 5.14 -5.28 -14.82
N ARG A 326 3.96 -4.77 -15.23
CA ARG A 326 3.59 -4.73 -16.65
C ARG A 326 4.24 -3.58 -17.40
N ASP A 327 4.56 -2.50 -16.69
CA ASP A 327 5.01 -1.26 -17.29
C ASP A 327 6.49 -0.95 -16.95
N GLY A 328 7.18 -1.90 -16.28
CA GLY A 328 8.55 -1.74 -15.83
C GLY A 328 9.31 -3.06 -15.63
N GLU A 329 10.45 -2.97 -14.98
CA GLU A 329 11.28 -4.13 -14.67
C GLU A 329 10.72 -4.92 -13.47
N MET A 330 11.00 -6.21 -13.46
CA MET A 330 10.69 -7.12 -12.34
C MET A 330 11.95 -7.38 -11.52
N GLY A 331 11.78 -7.81 -10.26
CA GLY A 331 12.86 -8.33 -9.43
C GLY A 331 13.57 -7.30 -8.56
N GLY A 332 13.13 -6.06 -8.53
CA GLY A 332 13.60 -5.08 -7.55
C GLY A 332 13.45 -5.62 -6.12
N LEU A 333 14.47 -5.42 -5.28
CA LEU A 333 14.50 -5.90 -3.89
C LEU A 333 14.62 -4.75 -2.91
N CYS A 334 13.68 -4.68 -1.97
CA CYS A 334 13.69 -3.72 -0.88
C CYS A 334 13.70 -4.42 0.48
N PRO A 335 14.86 -4.50 1.17
CA PRO A 335 14.90 -4.93 2.56
C PRO A 335 14.23 -3.88 3.44
N LEU A 336 13.36 -4.33 4.36
CA LEU A 336 12.56 -3.48 5.22
C LEU A 336 12.72 -3.86 6.68
N PHE A 337 12.93 -2.87 7.55
CA PHE A 337 12.69 -3.01 8.98
C PHE A 337 11.19 -2.89 9.22
N PHE A 338 10.61 -3.85 9.89
CA PHE A 338 9.20 -3.95 10.19
C PHE A 338 8.94 -3.88 11.69
N ASP A 339 8.17 -2.88 12.14
CA ASP A 339 7.64 -2.81 13.49
C ASP A 339 6.15 -3.16 13.48
N GLY A 340 5.83 -4.43 13.69
CA GLY A 340 4.46 -4.93 13.66
C GLY A 340 3.55 -4.37 14.76
N ALA A 341 4.13 -3.82 15.84
CA ALA A 341 3.34 -3.21 16.90
C ALA A 341 2.68 -1.89 16.51
N VAL A 342 3.28 -1.18 15.56
CA VAL A 342 2.80 0.14 15.10
C VAL A 342 2.63 0.21 13.58
N CYS A 343 2.68 -0.94 12.92
CA CYS A 343 2.53 -1.05 11.46
C CYS A 343 3.48 -0.12 10.69
N ASP A 344 4.74 -0.01 11.13
CA ASP A 344 5.74 0.87 10.51
C ASP A 344 6.76 0.06 9.72
N PHE A 345 7.07 0.52 8.50
CA PHE A 345 8.04 -0.07 7.60
C PHE A 345 9.09 0.96 7.21
N ASN A 346 10.35 0.62 7.38
CA ASN A 346 11.47 1.50 7.01
C ASN A 346 12.46 0.76 6.12
N GLU A 347 12.93 1.41 5.07
CA GLU A 347 13.96 0.82 4.21
C GLU A 347 15.24 0.55 4.99
N LEU A 348 15.77 -0.65 4.80
CA LEU A 348 17.10 -1.05 5.21
C LEU A 348 18.09 -0.89 4.05
N PRO A 349 19.41 -0.81 4.31
CA PRO A 349 20.42 -0.81 3.26
C PRO A 349 20.25 -1.93 2.24
N LEU A 350 20.68 -1.73 1.00
CA LEU A 350 20.73 -2.82 0.01
C LEU A 350 21.70 -3.91 0.47
N PRO A 351 21.53 -5.17 0.06
CA PRO A 351 22.47 -6.27 0.40
C PRO A 351 23.92 -5.98 0.04
N SER A 352 24.17 -5.18 -0.99
CA SER A 352 25.51 -4.75 -1.41
C SER A 352 26.17 -3.71 -0.48
N ASP A 353 25.38 -2.97 0.33
CA ASP A 353 25.89 -1.97 1.28
C ASP A 353 26.25 -2.60 2.63
N LYS A 354 27.36 -3.33 2.69
CA LYS A 354 27.86 -4.00 3.90
C LYS A 354 28.08 -3.03 5.07
N ASN A 355 28.54 -1.80 4.78
CA ASN A 355 28.76 -0.78 5.79
C ASN A 355 27.43 -0.25 6.38
N GLY A 356 26.43 -0.08 5.52
CA GLY A 356 25.08 0.27 5.95
C GLY A 356 24.48 -0.81 6.85
N ILE A 357 24.61 -2.08 6.47
CA ILE A 357 24.14 -3.23 7.25
C ILE A 357 24.84 -3.28 8.61
N ALA A 358 26.16 -3.10 8.66
CA ALA A 358 26.92 -3.09 9.92
C ALA A 358 26.40 -2.00 10.88
N ARG A 359 26.14 -0.78 10.36
CA ARG A 359 25.53 0.32 11.16
C ARG A 359 24.16 -0.02 11.70
N VAL A 360 23.33 -0.73 10.91
CA VAL A 360 22.01 -1.21 11.38
C VAL A 360 22.18 -2.21 12.52
N TYR A 361 23.15 -3.12 12.44
CA TYR A 361 23.41 -4.08 13.53
C TYR A 361 23.83 -3.39 14.82
N GLU A 362 24.70 -2.39 14.76
CA GLU A 362 25.07 -1.60 15.94
C GLU A 362 23.86 -0.87 16.56
N TYR A 363 22.97 -0.34 15.71
CA TYR A 363 21.74 0.28 16.17
C TYR A 363 20.78 -0.71 16.83
N LEU A 364 20.59 -1.91 16.26
CA LEU A 364 19.77 -2.96 16.86
C LEU A 364 20.32 -3.43 18.20
N LYS A 365 21.65 -3.60 18.32
CA LYS A 365 22.34 -3.93 19.57
C LYS A 365 22.08 -2.85 20.64
N TYR A 366 22.19 -1.58 20.25
CA TYR A 366 21.92 -0.46 21.15
C TYR A 366 20.47 -0.44 21.66
N ILE A 367 19.47 -0.66 20.78
CA ILE A 367 18.06 -0.73 21.19
C ILE A 367 17.86 -1.86 22.22
N ARG A 368 18.36 -3.06 21.96
CA ARG A 368 18.20 -4.22 22.82
C ARG A 368 18.87 -4.05 24.19
N MET A 369 20.04 -3.42 24.23
CA MET A 369 20.71 -3.10 25.49
C MET A 369 19.85 -2.16 26.35
N LYS A 370 19.04 -1.32 25.73
CA LYS A 370 18.12 -0.44 26.42
C LYS A 370 16.81 -1.13 26.82
N GLU A 371 16.28 -2.02 25.99
CA GLU A 371 15.08 -2.81 26.31
C GLU A 371 15.32 -3.74 27.52
N GLY A 372 16.56 -4.24 27.69
CA GLY A 372 16.97 -5.01 28.87
C GLY A 372 17.17 -4.20 30.16
N LYS A 373 17.11 -2.86 30.09
CA LYS A 373 17.39 -1.98 31.24
C LYS A 373 16.21 -1.07 31.61
N ALA A 374 14.98 -1.55 31.52
CA ALA A 374 13.77 -0.85 31.95
C ALA A 374 13.19 0.23 31.00
N SER A 375 11.87 0.14 30.78
CA SER A 375 10.97 1.24 30.45
C SER A 375 11.48 2.28 29.45
N LEU A 376 11.55 1.88 28.20
CA LEU A 376 12.31 2.56 27.15
C LEU A 376 11.54 3.63 26.38
N PHE A 377 10.51 4.22 26.92
CA PHE A 377 9.65 5.13 26.14
C PHE A 377 10.12 6.57 26.05
N ILE A 378 11.06 7.01 26.89
CA ILE A 378 11.40 8.45 26.99
C ILE A 378 12.77 8.84 26.41
N HIS A 379 13.72 7.93 26.19
CA HIS A 379 15.12 8.29 25.93
C HIS A 379 15.68 8.16 24.51
N ILE A 380 14.89 7.67 23.53
CA ILE A 380 15.33 7.57 22.12
C ILE A 380 15.46 8.96 21.46
N ALA A 381 14.81 9.97 22.01
CA ALA A 381 14.77 11.30 21.42
C ALA A 381 16.08 12.11 21.55
N GLU A 382 16.84 11.96 22.63
CA GLU A 382 17.98 12.85 22.89
C GLU A 382 19.28 12.48 22.14
N LYS A 383 19.52 11.20 21.87
CA LYS A 383 20.68 10.77 21.06
C LYS A 383 20.39 10.58 19.56
N ARG A 384 19.12 10.58 19.15
CA ARG A 384 18.71 10.66 17.74
C ARG A 384 19.20 11.93 17.04
N ASN A 385 19.51 13.01 17.78
CA ASN A 385 19.98 14.25 17.16
C ASN A 385 21.34 14.14 16.44
N LYS A 386 22.18 13.19 16.74
CA LYS A 386 23.44 12.96 15.98
C LYS A 386 23.29 11.92 14.86
N MET A 387 22.55 10.85 15.06
CA MET A 387 22.33 9.82 14.04
C MET A 387 21.11 10.10 13.17
N SER A 388 20.11 10.84 13.68
CA SER A 388 18.98 11.43 12.96
C SER A 388 19.40 12.48 11.94
N ARG A 389 20.58 13.12 12.04
CA ARG A 389 21.06 13.93 10.91
C ARG A 389 21.28 13.06 9.65
N TYR A 390 21.55 11.77 9.78
CA TYR A 390 21.62 10.83 8.67
C TYR A 390 20.27 10.21 8.34
N LEU A 391 19.45 9.79 9.32
CA LEU A 391 18.10 9.29 9.13
C LEU A 391 17.07 10.42 8.88
N HIS A 392 17.24 11.63 9.44
CA HIS A 392 16.43 12.82 9.13
C HIS A 392 16.75 13.45 7.78
N ARG A 393 17.97 13.33 7.30
CA ARG A 393 18.24 13.57 5.89
C ARG A 393 17.41 12.62 5.00
N TRP A 394 17.06 11.45 5.53
CA TRP A 394 16.19 10.45 4.90
C TRP A 394 14.69 10.76 5.06
N LYS A 395 14.22 11.18 6.24
CA LYS A 395 12.79 11.51 6.49
C LYS A 395 12.36 12.90 5.95
N ARG A 396 13.23 13.90 5.91
CA ARG A 396 12.96 15.19 5.24
C ARG A 396 13.02 15.11 3.72
N LEU A 397 13.67 14.10 3.18
CA LEU A 397 13.81 13.93 1.74
C LEU A 397 12.77 12.97 1.14
N SER A 398 12.04 12.18 1.92
CA SER A 398 11.09 11.23 1.36
C SER A 398 9.74 11.84 0.95
N ILE A 399 9.26 12.88 1.59
CA ILE A 399 7.95 13.46 1.22
C ILE A 399 8.03 14.98 0.92
N PHE A 400 8.95 15.73 1.55
CA PHE A 400 8.96 17.20 1.46
C PHE A 400 10.08 17.83 0.62
N ALA A 401 11.14 17.14 0.24
CA ALA A 401 12.34 17.81 -0.31
C ALA A 401 12.43 17.88 -1.82
N ARG A 402 11.55 17.24 -2.59
CA ARG A 402 11.51 17.43 -4.06
C ARG A 402 10.73 18.68 -4.50
N PHE A 403 9.94 19.31 -3.63
CA PHE A 403 9.06 20.41 -4.03
C PHE A 403 9.54 21.82 -3.68
N ASN A 404 10.51 21.99 -2.76
CA ASN A 404 10.97 23.33 -2.37
C ASN A 404 12.32 23.79 -2.96
N ASN A 405 12.98 23.00 -3.83
CA ASN A 405 14.29 23.36 -4.39
C ASN A 405 14.29 23.72 -5.88
N LYS A 406 13.14 24.21 -6.44
CA LYS A 406 13.14 24.78 -7.81
C LYS A 406 13.77 26.19 -7.93
N LYS A 407 14.19 26.83 -6.82
CA LYS A 407 14.82 28.17 -6.91
C LYS A 407 16.35 28.21 -6.95
N LYS A 408 17.05 27.05 -6.99
CA LYS A 408 18.53 27.02 -7.02
C LYS A 408 19.19 26.17 -8.13
N VAL A 409 18.42 25.63 -9.06
CA VAL A 409 18.98 24.83 -10.18
C VAL A 409 18.92 25.57 -11.52
N GLU A 410 18.23 26.70 -11.63
CA GLU A 410 18.16 27.46 -12.88
C GLU A 410 19.41 28.33 -13.18
N SER A 411 20.44 28.33 -12.34
CA SER A 411 21.64 29.15 -12.58
C SER A 411 22.91 28.38 -12.97
N LYS A 412 22.83 27.08 -13.29
CA LYS A 412 24.04 26.27 -13.61
C LYS A 412 24.00 25.47 -14.92
N TRP A 413 22.98 25.64 -15.77
CA TRP A 413 22.91 24.97 -17.10
C TRP A 413 22.88 25.92 -18.29
N LEU A 414 23.39 27.14 -18.10
CA LEU A 414 23.63 28.09 -19.18
C LEU A 414 25.11 28.48 -19.29
N LYS A 415 26.00 27.50 -19.25
CA LYS A 415 27.39 27.60 -19.76
C LYS A 415 27.94 26.18 -19.89
N TYR A 416 27.77 25.62 -21.05
CA TYR A 416 28.62 24.81 -21.94
C TYR A 416 27.73 24.17 -22.98
#